data_740ce368f4abc1012d4e696af5c5126d
#
_entry.id   740ce368f4abc1012d4e696af5c5126d
#
_cell.length_a   1.000
_cell.length_b   1.000
_cell.length_c   1.000
_cell.angle_alpha   90.00
_cell.angle_beta   90.00
_cell.angle_gamma   90.00
#
_symmetry.space_group_name_H-M   'P 1'
#
loop_
_entity.id
_entity.type
_entity.pdbx_description
1 polymer ?
#
loop_
_entity_poly.entity_id
_entity_poly.type
_entity_poly.pdbx_seq_one_letter_code
_entity_poly.pdbx_strand_id
1 'polypeptide(L)'
;MNKKQKKMLVRIIISLILVVVFSGLPIDEHQKFGTYLRFGLFMIPYLIIGHDILKKALKGIRNKQVFDENFLMAVATIGAILLGDYTEGTAVMLFYQIGELFQGYAVGKSRRNISELMDIRPDYANVEQDGKLEQVDPDEVEIGTIIVVQPGEKVPIDGVITEGTSTLNTSALTGESLPRNAKVGDEVISGCINMTGLLKIRTTKEFGESTVSKILELVENSSSRKSKSENFISKFAKYYTPAVCYGALALAIIPPIVLLIMGKPAMWGDWIYRALTFLVISCPCALVISIPLSFFAGIGGASNQGVLVKGSNYLETLAQTKYVVFDKTGTMTQGVFEVSGIHHNEMADEKLIEYAALAECSSSHPISKSLQNAYGKPIDRNRVTDIEEISGNGVIAKVDGVSIAAGNAKLMKRLGISYQECHHVGTVVHMAVDGKYAGHILISDIVKPHAKEAIAELKKAGITKTVMLTGDSKRVADQVAADLGIQEVYSELLPADKVSKVEELLSKKTEKEKLVFVGDGINDAPVLSRADIGIAMGALGSDAAIEAADIVLMDDDPLKISKAIKIARKCIRIVYENIYFAIGIKVLCLILGALGIANMWMAIFADVGVMIIAVLNAIRSLFVKKL
;
A
#
# COMPACT_ATOMS: atom_id res chain seq x y z
N MET A 1 1.70 18.00 18.13
CA MET A 1 1.71 17.35 19.48
C MET A 1 0.31 17.44 20.08
N ASN A 2 -0.22 16.32 20.59
CA ASN A 2 -1.52 16.28 21.29
C ASN A 2 -1.38 16.77 22.76
N LYS A 3 -2.53 16.97 23.47
CA LYS A 3 -2.53 17.47 24.87
C LYS A 3 -1.69 16.60 25.83
N LYS A 4 -1.66 15.26 25.61
CA LYS A 4 -0.89 14.32 26.43
C LYS A 4 0.61 14.48 26.22
N GLN A 5 1.05 14.62 24.97
CA GLN A 5 2.45 14.86 24.61
C GLN A 5 2.96 16.22 25.13
N LYS A 6 2.13 17.29 25.08
CA LYS A 6 2.49 18.59 25.64
C LYS A 6 2.71 18.50 27.16
N LYS A 7 1.82 17.79 27.89
CA LYS A 7 2.00 17.55 29.34
C LYS A 7 3.29 16.78 29.65
N MET A 8 3.60 15.75 28.85
CA MET A 8 4.84 14.95 29.01
C MET A 8 6.07 15.82 28.77
N LEU A 9 6.07 16.65 27.71
CA LEU A 9 7.17 17.59 27.44
C LEU A 9 7.41 18.56 28.59
N VAL A 10 6.35 19.14 29.16
CA VAL A 10 6.47 20.04 30.32
C VAL A 10 7.10 19.31 31.52
N ARG A 11 6.68 18.09 31.82
CA ARG A 11 7.25 17.27 32.90
C ARG A 11 8.75 16.96 32.67
N ILE A 12 9.13 16.63 31.43
CA ILE A 12 10.52 16.41 31.02
C ILE A 12 11.35 17.65 31.28
N ILE A 13 10.88 18.84 30.84
CA ILE A 13 11.59 20.10 31.00
C ILE A 13 11.77 20.45 32.49
N ILE A 14 10.69 20.33 33.27
CA ILE A 14 10.75 20.60 34.74
C ILE A 14 11.74 19.65 35.39
N SER A 15 11.65 18.34 35.13
CA SER A 15 12.55 17.35 35.73
C SER A 15 14.00 17.56 35.29
N LEU A 16 14.26 17.91 34.03
CA LEU A 16 15.61 18.23 33.54
C LEU A 16 16.22 19.41 34.26
N ILE A 17 15.47 20.50 34.42
CA ILE A 17 15.92 21.70 35.15
C ILE A 17 16.24 21.33 36.60
N LEU A 18 15.37 20.59 37.29
CA LEU A 18 15.60 20.16 38.68
C LEU A 18 16.83 19.27 38.80
N VAL A 19 17.04 18.30 37.90
CA VAL A 19 18.21 17.43 37.88
C VAL A 19 19.50 18.25 37.72
N VAL A 20 19.54 19.19 36.77
CA VAL A 20 20.71 20.05 36.54
C VAL A 20 21.00 20.95 37.75
N VAL A 21 19.96 21.57 38.31
CA VAL A 21 20.10 22.44 39.48
C VAL A 21 20.61 21.61 40.70
N PHE A 22 20.00 20.47 40.98
CA PHE A 22 20.37 19.64 42.14
C PHE A 22 21.73 18.97 41.97
N SER A 23 22.15 18.66 40.72
CA SER A 23 23.51 18.15 40.46
C SER A 23 24.59 19.21 40.66
N GLY A 24 24.25 20.51 40.55
CA GLY A 24 25.18 21.64 40.79
C GLY A 24 25.26 22.10 42.23
N LEU A 25 24.43 21.57 43.13
CA LEU A 25 24.49 21.95 44.55
C LEU A 25 25.70 21.31 45.26
N PRO A 26 26.53 22.07 45.98
CA PRO A 26 27.66 21.53 46.73
C PRO A 26 27.17 20.87 48.02
N ILE A 27 26.65 19.65 47.94
CA ILE A 27 26.18 18.86 49.08
C ILE A 27 27.26 17.87 49.47
N ASP A 28 27.73 17.94 50.72
CA ASP A 28 28.75 17.04 51.27
C ASP A 28 28.15 15.64 51.51
N GLU A 29 28.51 14.69 50.65
CA GLU A 29 28.03 13.30 50.71
C GLU A 29 28.67 12.46 51.83
N HIS A 30 29.73 12.94 52.45
CA HIS A 30 30.37 12.24 53.56
C HIS A 30 29.59 12.37 54.88
N GLN A 31 28.64 13.30 54.93
CA GLN A 31 27.75 13.44 56.10
C GLN A 31 26.42 12.74 55.84
N LYS A 32 25.93 11.95 56.80
CA LYS A 32 24.63 11.25 56.72
C LYS A 32 23.48 12.17 56.34
N PHE A 33 23.47 13.40 56.84
CA PHE A 33 22.46 14.40 56.51
C PHE A 33 22.51 14.81 55.01
N GLY A 34 23.71 14.99 54.45
CA GLY A 34 23.91 15.31 53.05
C GLY A 34 23.37 14.20 52.10
N THR A 35 23.60 12.94 52.44
CA THR A 35 23.11 11.77 51.71
C THR A 35 21.57 11.72 51.70
N TYR A 36 20.92 11.91 52.88
CA TYR A 36 19.45 11.95 52.96
C TYR A 36 18.85 13.16 52.22
N LEU A 37 19.51 14.31 52.31
CA LEU A 37 19.09 15.52 51.61
C LEU A 37 19.13 15.32 50.09
N ARG A 38 20.24 14.76 49.59
CA ARG A 38 20.40 14.45 48.15
C ARG A 38 19.37 13.44 47.68
N PHE A 39 19.13 12.37 48.40
CA PHE A 39 18.06 11.41 48.15
C PHE A 39 16.70 12.11 48.02
N GLY A 40 16.34 12.96 49.00
CA GLY A 40 15.07 13.68 48.99
C GLY A 40 14.94 14.64 47.81
N LEU A 41 15.99 15.36 47.44
CA LEU A 41 16.01 16.28 46.31
C LEU A 41 15.83 15.53 44.96
N PHE A 42 16.57 14.45 44.72
CA PHE A 42 16.47 13.69 43.49
C PHE A 42 15.17 12.87 43.37
N MET A 43 14.54 12.52 44.51
CA MET A 43 13.24 11.84 44.50
C MET A 43 12.12 12.72 43.91
N ILE A 44 12.24 14.06 44.01
CA ILE A 44 11.25 14.99 43.43
C ILE A 44 11.20 14.87 41.90
N PRO A 45 12.27 15.15 41.14
CA PRO A 45 12.24 15.00 39.68
C PRO A 45 11.99 13.54 39.27
N TYR A 46 12.47 12.54 39.98
CA TYR A 46 12.21 11.14 39.72
C TYR A 46 10.70 10.79 39.75
N LEU A 47 9.99 11.25 40.79
CA LEU A 47 8.54 11.02 40.89
C LEU A 47 7.73 11.87 39.88
N ILE A 48 8.15 13.10 39.59
CA ILE A 48 7.51 13.93 38.57
C ILE A 48 7.57 13.24 37.22
N ILE A 49 8.71 12.69 36.84
CA ILE A 49 8.91 12.10 35.52
C ILE A 49 8.46 10.62 35.43
N GLY A 50 8.64 9.85 36.50
CA GLY A 50 8.54 8.39 36.51
C GLY A 50 7.21 7.83 37.01
N HIS A 51 6.31 8.65 37.63
CA HIS A 51 5.12 8.13 38.32
C HIS A 51 4.21 7.28 37.41
N ASP A 52 4.09 7.61 36.14
CA ASP A 52 3.26 6.87 35.18
C ASP A 52 3.90 5.53 34.78
N ILE A 53 5.23 5.47 34.66
CA ILE A 53 5.99 4.24 34.41
C ILE A 53 5.89 3.31 35.62
N LEU A 54 6.12 3.83 36.82
CA LEU A 54 5.97 3.07 38.05
C LEU A 54 4.56 2.52 38.22
N LYS A 55 3.55 3.33 37.91
CA LYS A 55 2.14 2.88 37.90
C LYS A 55 1.85 1.79 36.87
N LYS A 56 2.42 1.91 35.67
CA LYS A 56 2.29 0.88 34.62
C LYS A 56 3.00 -0.41 35.03
N ALA A 57 4.21 -0.33 35.57
CA ALA A 57 4.97 -1.48 36.07
C ALA A 57 4.19 -2.22 37.16
N LEU A 58 3.63 -1.49 38.14
CA LEU A 58 2.83 -2.07 39.23
C LEU A 58 1.55 -2.73 38.69
N LYS A 59 0.90 -2.11 37.71
CA LYS A 59 -0.27 -2.68 37.01
C LYS A 59 0.10 -3.95 36.24
N GLY A 60 1.27 -3.98 35.58
CA GLY A 60 1.82 -5.14 34.88
C GLY A 60 2.02 -6.32 35.80
N ILE A 61 2.65 -6.09 36.97
CA ILE A 61 2.82 -7.11 38.02
C ILE A 61 1.45 -7.68 38.47
N ARG A 62 0.49 -6.79 38.75
CA ARG A 62 -0.86 -7.20 39.18
C ARG A 62 -1.59 -8.03 38.11
N ASN A 63 -1.36 -7.74 36.83
CA ASN A 63 -1.98 -8.45 35.70
C ASN A 63 -1.17 -9.67 35.24
N LYS A 64 -0.16 -10.13 35.99
CA LYS A 64 0.75 -11.25 35.65
C LYS A 64 1.54 -11.05 34.35
N GLN A 65 1.73 -9.79 33.92
CA GLN A 65 2.60 -9.38 32.82
C GLN A 65 3.85 -8.72 33.40
N VAL A 66 4.68 -9.51 34.11
CA VAL A 66 5.78 -9.01 34.95
C VAL A 66 6.98 -8.53 34.11
N PHE A 67 7.17 -9.11 32.92
CA PHE A 67 8.38 -8.84 32.12
C PHE A 67 8.07 -7.89 30.96
N ASP A 68 7.60 -6.67 31.27
CA ASP A 68 7.46 -5.60 30.28
C ASP A 68 8.59 -4.55 30.41
N GLU A 69 8.70 -3.67 29.45
CA GLU A 69 9.69 -2.59 29.43
C GLU A 69 9.57 -1.64 30.62
N ASN A 70 8.35 -1.35 31.08
CA ASN A 70 8.11 -0.46 32.22
C ASN A 70 8.61 -1.09 33.52
N PHE A 71 8.47 -2.42 33.67
CA PHE A 71 9.00 -3.16 34.81
C PHE A 71 10.55 -3.13 34.82
N LEU A 72 11.17 -3.41 33.66
CA LEU A 72 12.65 -3.36 33.56
C LEU A 72 13.21 -1.99 33.97
N MET A 73 12.59 -0.92 33.46
CA MET A 73 12.99 0.45 33.74
C MET A 73 12.75 0.82 35.21
N ALA A 74 11.62 0.40 35.79
CA ALA A 74 11.34 0.63 37.20
C ALA A 74 12.37 -0.09 38.13
N VAL A 75 12.67 -1.36 37.84
CA VAL A 75 13.67 -2.13 38.63
C VAL A 75 15.05 -1.51 38.50
N ALA A 76 15.48 -1.16 37.28
CA ALA A 76 16.79 -0.57 37.04
C ALA A 76 16.97 0.78 37.75
N THR A 77 15.97 1.67 37.65
CA THR A 77 16.07 3.02 38.24
C THR A 77 15.91 3.02 39.77
N ILE A 78 15.00 2.18 40.31
CA ILE A 78 14.91 2.01 41.77
C ILE A 78 16.17 1.37 42.31
N GLY A 79 16.73 0.36 41.63
CA GLY A 79 17.98 -0.27 42.02
C GLY A 79 19.15 0.69 42.02
N ALA A 80 19.30 1.55 41.03
CA ALA A 80 20.33 2.60 41.00
C ALA A 80 20.20 3.57 42.19
N ILE A 81 18.98 4.01 42.49
CA ILE A 81 18.70 4.88 43.65
C ILE A 81 19.06 4.19 44.96
N LEU A 82 18.77 2.89 45.13
CA LEU A 82 19.11 2.13 46.31
C LEU A 82 20.62 1.92 46.48
N LEU A 83 21.39 1.91 45.40
CA LEU A 83 22.86 1.87 45.42
C LEU A 83 23.49 3.24 45.73
N GLY A 84 22.70 4.32 45.78
CA GLY A 84 23.16 5.68 46.00
C GLY A 84 23.38 6.50 44.74
N ASP A 85 23.17 5.93 43.55
CA ASP A 85 23.36 6.62 42.28
C ASP A 85 22.09 7.38 41.88
N TYR A 86 21.71 8.35 42.71
CA TYR A 86 20.44 9.11 42.55
C TYR A 86 20.36 9.86 41.22
N THR A 87 21.48 10.46 40.79
CA THR A 87 21.57 11.20 39.53
C THR A 87 21.36 10.28 38.34
N GLU A 88 22.04 9.13 38.32
CA GLU A 88 21.93 8.17 37.21
C GLU A 88 20.55 7.55 37.14
N GLY A 89 19.97 7.10 38.29
CA GLY A 89 18.62 6.55 38.31
C GLY A 89 17.55 7.53 37.79
N THR A 90 17.67 8.82 38.16
CA THR A 90 16.78 9.87 37.70
C THR A 90 17.01 10.20 36.21
N ALA A 91 18.27 10.25 35.78
CA ALA A 91 18.62 10.49 34.38
C ALA A 91 18.10 9.38 33.45
N VAL A 92 18.24 8.11 33.81
CA VAL A 92 17.70 6.97 33.07
C VAL A 92 16.20 7.14 32.86
N MET A 93 15.43 7.44 33.91
CA MET A 93 14.00 7.66 33.84
C MET A 93 13.64 8.85 32.93
N LEU A 94 14.42 9.94 33.01
CA LEU A 94 14.26 11.13 32.20
C LEU A 94 14.47 10.84 30.70
N PHE A 95 15.58 10.19 30.35
CA PHE A 95 15.89 9.85 28.97
C PHE A 95 14.92 8.84 28.41
N TYR A 96 14.45 7.88 29.18
CA TYR A 96 13.40 6.96 28.78
C TYR A 96 12.11 7.71 28.42
N GLN A 97 11.69 8.69 29.22
CA GLN A 97 10.51 9.52 28.93
C GLN A 97 10.72 10.42 27.70
N ILE A 98 11.94 10.91 27.45
CA ILE A 98 12.27 11.60 26.21
C ILE A 98 12.09 10.66 25.02
N GLY A 99 12.55 9.42 25.13
CA GLY A 99 12.36 8.37 24.13
C GLY A 99 10.89 8.09 23.84
N GLU A 100 10.09 7.89 24.90
CA GLU A 100 8.63 7.68 24.80
C GLU A 100 7.91 8.86 24.11
N LEU A 101 8.30 10.10 24.44
CA LEU A 101 7.77 11.29 23.81
C LEU A 101 8.11 11.33 22.31
N PHE A 102 9.37 11.09 21.97
CA PHE A 102 9.85 11.07 20.59
C PHE A 102 9.16 9.97 19.78
N GLN A 103 9.04 8.76 20.33
CA GLN A 103 8.30 7.64 19.74
C GLN A 103 6.85 8.03 19.46
N GLY A 104 6.13 8.52 20.48
CA GLY A 104 4.74 8.91 20.34
C GLY A 104 4.53 10.03 19.31
N TYR A 105 5.51 10.95 19.20
CA TYR A 105 5.50 12.00 18.18
C TYR A 105 5.76 11.44 16.78
N ALA A 106 6.78 10.60 16.61
CA ALA A 106 7.17 10.01 15.31
C ALA A 106 6.07 9.10 14.75
N VAL A 107 5.50 8.21 15.59
CA VAL A 107 4.37 7.36 15.22
C VAL A 107 3.14 8.20 14.88
N GLY A 108 2.83 9.22 15.70
CA GLY A 108 1.72 10.12 15.45
C GLY A 108 1.90 10.97 14.19
N LYS A 109 3.12 11.35 13.83
CA LYS A 109 3.42 12.06 12.58
C LYS A 109 3.33 11.13 11.38
N SER A 110 3.85 9.90 11.47
CA SER A 110 3.73 8.91 10.40
C SER A 110 2.26 8.55 10.13
N ARG A 111 1.46 8.35 11.19
CA ARG A 111 0.01 8.15 11.04
C ARG A 111 -0.70 9.38 10.45
N ARG A 112 -0.29 10.60 10.78
CA ARG A 112 -0.85 11.82 10.19
C ARG A 112 -0.43 12.03 8.76
N ASN A 113 0.77 11.67 8.35
CA ASN A 113 1.16 11.71 6.94
C ASN A 113 0.34 10.71 6.09
N ILE A 114 -0.10 9.60 6.69
CA ILE A 114 -1.09 8.70 6.09
C ILE A 114 -2.49 9.35 6.14
N SER A 115 -2.81 10.08 7.20
CA SER A 115 -4.08 10.82 7.36
C SER A 115 -4.12 12.13 6.54
N GLU A 116 -2.99 12.71 6.15
CA GLU A 116 -2.91 13.81 5.18
C GLU A 116 -3.14 13.31 3.74
N LEU A 117 -2.89 12.02 3.50
CA LEU A 117 -3.46 11.29 2.36
C LEU A 117 -4.97 11.07 2.54
N MET A 118 -5.46 11.04 3.78
CA MET A 118 -6.89 11.01 4.13
C MET A 118 -7.54 12.40 4.07
N ASP A 119 -6.80 13.46 3.78
CA ASP A 119 -7.35 14.78 3.44
C ASP A 119 -8.06 14.78 2.07
N ILE A 120 -8.19 13.60 1.45
CA ILE A 120 -9.11 13.37 0.33
C ILE A 120 -10.58 13.30 0.78
N ARG A 121 -10.87 13.03 2.07
CA ARG A 121 -12.26 13.02 2.56
C ARG A 121 -12.87 14.41 2.40
N PRO A 122 -14.02 14.54 1.72
CA PRO A 122 -14.78 15.77 1.68
C PRO A 122 -15.45 16.02 3.03
N ASP A 123 -15.44 17.28 3.46
CA ASP A 123 -16.07 17.66 4.74
C ASP A 123 -17.58 17.88 4.61
N TYR A 124 -18.07 18.16 3.39
CA TYR A 124 -19.47 18.44 3.09
C TYR A 124 -19.80 18.15 1.63
N ALA A 125 -21.10 18.04 1.33
CA ALA A 125 -21.67 18.04 -0.02
C ALA A 125 -22.61 19.24 -0.16
N ASN A 126 -22.54 19.97 -1.29
CA ASN A 126 -23.53 20.99 -1.61
C ASN A 126 -24.67 20.36 -2.40
N VAL A 127 -25.88 20.33 -1.83
CA VAL A 127 -27.09 19.81 -2.48
C VAL A 127 -27.97 20.99 -2.90
N GLU A 128 -28.52 20.94 -4.10
CA GLU A 128 -29.46 21.94 -4.59
C GLU A 128 -30.89 21.56 -4.18
N GLN A 129 -31.47 22.31 -3.19
CA GLN A 129 -32.86 22.15 -2.80
C GLN A 129 -33.60 23.50 -3.01
N ASP A 130 -34.70 23.48 -3.73
CA ASP A 130 -35.53 24.68 -4.01
C ASP A 130 -34.74 25.88 -4.55
N GLY A 131 -33.71 25.64 -5.38
CA GLY A 131 -32.87 26.67 -5.99
C GLY A 131 -31.85 27.33 -5.01
N LYS A 132 -31.65 26.72 -3.83
CA LYS A 132 -30.60 27.11 -2.86
C LYS A 132 -29.63 25.99 -2.66
N LEU A 133 -28.35 26.35 -2.49
CA LEU A 133 -27.33 25.38 -2.12
C LEU A 133 -27.31 25.22 -0.60
N GLU A 134 -27.52 24.00 -0.14
CA GLU A 134 -27.41 23.64 1.27
C GLU A 134 -26.19 22.71 1.45
N GLN A 135 -25.39 23.01 2.46
CA GLN A 135 -24.26 22.15 2.84
C GLN A 135 -24.74 21.08 3.80
N VAL A 136 -24.64 19.83 3.38
CA VAL A 136 -25.02 18.64 4.17
C VAL A 136 -23.81 17.75 4.42
N ASP A 137 -23.90 16.88 5.43
CA ASP A 137 -22.90 15.82 5.60
C ASP A 137 -22.98 14.85 4.41
N PRO A 138 -21.86 14.46 3.79
CA PRO A 138 -21.87 13.50 2.70
C PRO A 138 -22.58 12.16 3.04
N ASP A 139 -22.57 11.75 4.31
CA ASP A 139 -23.27 10.55 4.79
C ASP A 139 -24.82 10.67 4.70
N GLU A 140 -25.35 11.88 4.56
CA GLU A 140 -26.81 12.12 4.47
C GLU A 140 -27.30 12.21 3.00
N VAL A 141 -26.41 12.09 2.02
CA VAL A 141 -26.74 12.21 0.59
C VAL A 141 -27.17 10.89 0.01
N GLU A 142 -28.41 10.81 -0.49
CA GLU A 142 -28.96 9.62 -1.12
C GLU A 142 -28.48 9.44 -2.58
N ILE A 143 -28.53 8.21 -3.08
CA ILE A 143 -28.23 7.90 -4.48
C ILE A 143 -29.23 8.61 -5.39
N GLY A 144 -28.72 9.21 -6.48
CA GLY A 144 -29.52 9.96 -7.46
C GLY A 144 -29.67 11.44 -7.14
N THR A 145 -29.20 11.90 -5.98
CA THR A 145 -29.18 13.32 -5.60
C THR A 145 -28.23 14.10 -6.49
N ILE A 146 -28.62 15.34 -6.85
CA ILE A 146 -27.75 16.25 -7.61
C ILE A 146 -26.93 17.08 -6.62
N ILE A 147 -25.64 16.88 -6.66
CA ILE A 147 -24.67 17.65 -5.89
C ILE A 147 -23.98 18.68 -6.79
N VAL A 148 -23.64 19.83 -6.22
CA VAL A 148 -22.97 20.93 -6.91
C VAL A 148 -21.54 21.06 -6.38
N VAL A 149 -20.55 20.98 -7.27
CA VAL A 149 -19.14 21.07 -6.93
C VAL A 149 -18.53 22.30 -7.60
N GLN A 150 -18.13 23.27 -6.76
CA GLN A 150 -17.55 24.53 -7.22
C GLN A 150 -16.03 24.38 -7.51
N PRO A 151 -15.43 25.29 -8.30
CA PRO A 151 -13.98 25.30 -8.47
C PRO A 151 -13.25 25.42 -7.13
N GLY A 152 -12.25 24.54 -6.92
CA GLY A 152 -11.50 24.42 -5.67
C GLY A 152 -12.08 23.41 -4.67
N GLU A 153 -13.30 22.93 -4.87
CA GLU A 153 -13.93 21.93 -3.99
C GLU A 153 -13.58 20.51 -4.39
N LYS A 154 -13.66 19.60 -3.43
CA LYS A 154 -13.54 18.16 -3.64
C LYS A 154 -14.89 17.58 -4.07
N VAL A 155 -14.88 16.65 -5.00
CA VAL A 155 -16.07 15.85 -5.33
C VAL A 155 -16.42 14.98 -4.12
N PRO A 156 -17.60 15.13 -3.50
CA PRO A 156 -17.90 14.44 -2.25
C PRO A 156 -18.27 12.97 -2.44
N ILE A 157 -18.96 12.62 -3.50
CA ILE A 157 -19.49 11.26 -3.75
C ILE A 157 -19.32 10.93 -5.23
N ASP A 158 -19.11 9.66 -5.55
CA ASP A 158 -19.01 9.17 -6.92
C ASP A 158 -20.33 9.43 -7.69
N GLY A 159 -20.23 9.83 -8.96
CA GLY A 159 -21.42 10.15 -9.74
C GLY A 159 -21.13 10.42 -11.21
N VAL A 160 -22.16 10.86 -11.94
CA VAL A 160 -22.10 11.22 -13.36
C VAL A 160 -22.40 12.71 -13.52
N ILE A 161 -21.60 13.41 -14.31
CA ILE A 161 -21.80 14.84 -14.60
C ILE A 161 -23.08 15.01 -15.42
N THR A 162 -24.03 15.81 -14.88
CA THR A 162 -25.28 16.16 -15.56
C THR A 162 -25.20 17.53 -16.22
N GLU A 163 -24.46 18.47 -15.64
CA GLU A 163 -24.28 19.82 -16.18
C GLU A 163 -22.85 20.33 -15.90
N GLY A 164 -22.31 21.11 -16.81
CA GLY A 164 -21.02 21.76 -16.68
C GLY A 164 -19.88 21.05 -17.39
N THR A 165 -18.75 21.73 -17.46
CA THR A 165 -17.47 21.20 -17.95
C THR A 165 -16.36 21.78 -17.09
N SER A 166 -15.37 20.96 -16.76
CA SER A 166 -14.24 21.37 -15.92
C SER A 166 -12.99 20.54 -16.20
N THR A 167 -11.94 20.85 -15.46
CA THR A 167 -10.77 19.97 -15.29
C THR A 167 -10.72 19.48 -13.85
N LEU A 168 -10.45 18.19 -13.66
CA LEU A 168 -10.37 17.54 -12.36
C LEU A 168 -8.91 17.21 -12.04
N ASN A 169 -8.46 17.61 -10.86
CA ASN A 169 -7.17 17.18 -10.34
C ASN A 169 -7.37 15.87 -9.57
N THR A 170 -6.81 14.79 -10.10
CA THR A 170 -6.87 13.44 -9.54
C THR A 170 -5.60 13.06 -8.78
N SER A 171 -4.62 13.97 -8.65
CA SER A 171 -3.27 13.66 -8.14
C SER A 171 -3.26 13.09 -6.72
N ALA A 172 -4.22 13.48 -5.88
CA ALA A 172 -4.36 12.95 -4.53
C ALA A 172 -4.78 11.46 -4.50
N LEU A 173 -5.46 10.99 -5.55
CA LEU A 173 -5.95 9.62 -5.69
C LEU A 173 -5.00 8.78 -6.52
N THR A 174 -4.69 9.23 -7.73
CA THR A 174 -3.92 8.45 -8.71
C THR A 174 -2.41 8.72 -8.67
N GLY A 175 -1.99 9.82 -8.05
CA GLY A 175 -0.60 10.30 -8.08
C GLY A 175 -0.21 10.94 -9.42
N GLU A 176 -1.14 11.07 -10.37
CA GLU A 176 -0.92 11.75 -11.65
C GLU A 176 -1.00 13.26 -11.48
N SER A 177 -0.02 13.98 -12.05
CA SER A 177 0.05 15.45 -11.94
C SER A 177 -0.75 16.18 -13.03
N LEU A 178 -1.22 15.47 -14.07
CA LEU A 178 -1.97 16.06 -15.18
C LEU A 178 -3.47 16.08 -14.86
N PRO A 179 -4.13 17.25 -14.90
CA PRO A 179 -5.57 17.33 -14.71
C PRO A 179 -6.33 16.62 -15.86
N ARG A 180 -7.42 15.93 -15.51
CA ARG A 180 -8.31 15.26 -16.47
C ARG A 180 -9.45 16.20 -16.85
N ASN A 181 -9.75 16.31 -18.15
CA ASN A 181 -10.94 17.01 -18.62
C ASN A 181 -12.21 16.20 -18.26
N ALA A 182 -13.26 16.94 -17.85
CA ALA A 182 -14.52 16.38 -17.42
C ALA A 182 -15.69 17.15 -18.12
N LYS A 183 -16.61 16.43 -18.71
CA LYS A 183 -17.77 16.94 -19.46
C LYS A 183 -19.04 16.17 -19.09
N VAL A 184 -20.17 16.68 -19.50
CA VAL A 184 -21.48 16.03 -19.30
C VAL A 184 -21.46 14.59 -19.82
N GLY A 185 -21.92 13.66 -18.99
CA GLY A 185 -21.96 12.21 -19.24
C GLY A 185 -20.72 11.46 -18.74
N ASP A 186 -19.65 12.15 -18.35
CA ASP A 186 -18.47 11.50 -17.79
C ASP A 186 -18.72 11.09 -16.32
N GLU A 187 -18.18 9.92 -15.94
CA GLU A 187 -18.14 9.48 -14.56
C GLU A 187 -17.04 10.21 -13.80
N VAL A 188 -17.36 10.63 -12.58
CA VAL A 188 -16.43 11.27 -11.65
C VAL A 188 -16.41 10.52 -10.33
N ILE A 189 -15.22 10.46 -9.74
CA ILE A 189 -14.98 9.78 -8.47
C ILE A 189 -14.80 10.78 -7.34
N SER A 190 -15.24 10.41 -6.16
CA SER A 190 -15.06 11.19 -4.94
C SER A 190 -13.58 11.43 -4.65
N GLY A 191 -13.25 12.57 -4.03
CA GLY A 191 -11.88 12.97 -3.69
C GLY A 191 -11.11 13.69 -4.79
N CYS A 192 -11.59 13.74 -6.04
CA CYS A 192 -11.05 14.62 -7.06
C CYS A 192 -11.32 16.09 -6.71
N ILE A 193 -10.38 16.99 -7.03
CA ILE A 193 -10.57 18.42 -6.85
C ILE A 193 -11.03 19.04 -8.15
N ASN A 194 -12.16 19.70 -8.13
CA ASN A 194 -12.68 20.48 -9.25
C ASN A 194 -11.85 21.75 -9.45
N MET A 195 -11.31 22.02 -10.66
CA MET A 195 -10.33 23.09 -10.88
C MET A 195 -10.92 24.36 -11.48
N THR A 196 -11.81 24.26 -12.47
CA THR A 196 -12.14 25.43 -13.32
C THR A 196 -13.61 25.77 -13.42
N GLY A 197 -14.49 24.82 -13.72
CA GLY A 197 -15.91 25.05 -13.96
C GLY A 197 -16.80 24.54 -12.83
N LEU A 198 -18.02 25.07 -12.72
CA LEU A 198 -19.03 24.49 -11.84
C LEU A 198 -19.54 23.19 -12.44
N LEU A 199 -19.63 22.14 -11.64
CA LEU A 199 -20.15 20.84 -12.03
C LEU A 199 -21.40 20.51 -11.22
N LYS A 200 -22.47 20.03 -11.90
CA LYS A 200 -23.56 19.30 -11.26
C LYS A 200 -23.40 17.82 -11.53
N ILE A 201 -23.42 17.04 -10.48
CA ILE A 201 -23.12 15.62 -10.51
C ILE A 201 -24.29 14.89 -9.86
N ARG A 202 -24.82 13.88 -10.57
CA ARG A 202 -25.82 12.96 -10.00
C ARG A 202 -25.08 11.84 -9.30
N THR A 203 -25.31 11.64 -8.02
CA THR A 203 -24.67 10.59 -7.22
C THR A 203 -25.09 9.20 -7.71
N THR A 204 -24.15 8.28 -7.78
CA THR A 204 -24.36 6.87 -8.19
C THR A 204 -24.15 5.90 -7.05
N LYS A 205 -23.58 6.35 -5.94
CA LYS A 205 -23.30 5.56 -4.74
C LYS A 205 -23.66 6.35 -3.48
N GLU A 206 -23.82 5.67 -2.35
CA GLU A 206 -23.81 6.29 -1.03
C GLU A 206 -22.37 6.66 -0.64
N PHE A 207 -22.19 7.61 0.29
CA PHE A 207 -20.86 8.07 0.69
C PHE A 207 -20.00 6.92 1.25
N GLY A 208 -20.59 6.02 2.07
CA GLY A 208 -19.90 4.85 2.61
C GLY A 208 -19.35 3.89 1.56
N GLU A 209 -19.98 3.82 0.39
CA GLU A 209 -19.56 3.01 -0.76
C GLU A 209 -18.74 3.78 -1.80
N SER A 210 -18.52 5.07 -1.57
CA SER A 210 -17.74 5.93 -2.46
C SER A 210 -16.27 5.50 -2.55
N THR A 211 -15.61 5.84 -3.64
CA THR A 211 -14.19 5.53 -3.87
C THR A 211 -13.31 6.04 -2.73
N VAL A 212 -13.55 7.27 -2.24
CA VAL A 212 -12.80 7.82 -1.09
C VAL A 212 -13.01 6.98 0.16
N SER A 213 -14.24 6.63 0.51
CA SER A 213 -14.52 5.85 1.72
C SER A 213 -13.84 4.49 1.69
N LYS A 214 -13.85 3.80 0.56
CA LYS A 214 -13.15 2.52 0.38
C LYS A 214 -11.63 2.65 0.48
N ILE A 215 -11.05 3.70 -0.10
CA ILE A 215 -9.61 3.98 0.04
C ILE A 215 -9.25 4.20 1.51
N LEU A 216 -10.04 5.01 2.22
CA LEU A 216 -9.83 5.30 3.63
C LEU A 216 -9.91 4.03 4.47
N GLU A 217 -10.90 3.19 4.25
CA GLU A 217 -11.06 1.89 4.92
C GLU A 217 -9.87 0.96 4.65
N LEU A 218 -9.42 0.85 3.40
CA LEU A 218 -8.27 0.03 3.04
C LEU A 218 -6.98 0.49 3.75
N VAL A 219 -6.76 1.80 3.81
CA VAL A 219 -5.59 2.40 4.49
C VAL A 219 -5.69 2.19 6.01
N GLU A 220 -6.85 2.38 6.61
CA GLU A 220 -7.07 2.18 8.05
C GLU A 220 -6.91 0.72 8.43
N ASN A 221 -7.50 -0.20 7.68
CA ASN A 221 -7.42 -1.64 7.92
C ASN A 221 -6.04 -2.25 7.57
N SER A 222 -5.22 -1.56 6.79
CA SER A 222 -3.87 -2.05 6.42
C SER A 222 -2.98 -2.31 7.63
N SER A 223 -3.24 -1.66 8.75
CA SER A 223 -2.53 -1.86 10.02
C SER A 223 -2.87 -3.17 10.74
N SER A 224 -3.96 -3.82 10.38
CA SER A 224 -4.43 -5.04 11.04
C SER A 224 -3.69 -6.30 10.60
N ARG A 225 -3.16 -6.34 9.38
CA ARG A 225 -2.46 -7.51 8.80
C ARG A 225 -0.95 -7.38 8.94
N LYS A 226 -0.43 -7.91 10.05
CA LYS A 226 0.99 -7.82 10.42
C LYS A 226 1.88 -8.69 9.54
N SER A 227 3.05 -8.16 9.19
CA SER A 227 4.11 -8.88 8.48
C SER A 227 4.73 -10.02 9.31
N LYS A 228 5.46 -10.92 8.66
CA LYS A 228 6.25 -11.95 9.35
C LYS A 228 7.30 -11.31 10.25
N SER A 229 7.93 -10.23 9.81
CA SER A 229 8.92 -9.48 10.57
C SER A 229 8.31 -8.87 11.84
N GLU A 230 7.12 -8.27 11.78
CA GLU A 230 6.42 -7.75 12.96
C GLU A 230 6.00 -8.85 13.93
N ASN A 231 5.51 -9.98 13.41
CA ASN A 231 5.15 -11.15 14.21
C ASN A 231 6.38 -11.77 14.88
N PHE A 232 7.52 -11.82 14.17
CA PHE A 232 8.79 -12.29 14.73
C PHE A 232 9.22 -11.42 15.92
N ILE A 233 9.19 -10.09 15.78
CA ILE A 233 9.56 -9.18 16.87
C ILE A 233 8.63 -9.35 18.09
N SER A 234 7.33 -9.50 17.87
CA SER A 234 6.37 -9.73 18.95
C SER A 234 6.66 -11.05 19.70
N LYS A 235 7.00 -12.11 18.97
CA LYS A 235 7.42 -13.40 19.57
C LYS A 235 8.79 -13.28 20.23
N PHE A 236 9.75 -12.62 19.58
CA PHE A 236 11.09 -12.42 20.12
C PHE A 236 11.05 -11.71 21.50
N ALA A 237 10.33 -10.61 21.61
CA ALA A 237 10.20 -9.86 22.86
C ALA A 237 9.65 -10.75 24.00
N LYS A 238 8.70 -11.64 23.71
CA LYS A 238 8.10 -12.55 24.69
C LYS A 238 9.11 -13.52 25.33
N TYR A 239 10.11 -13.97 24.59
CA TYR A 239 11.14 -14.90 25.11
C TYR A 239 12.40 -14.16 25.56
N TYR A 240 12.76 -13.10 24.86
CA TYR A 240 13.97 -12.32 25.11
C TYR A 240 13.93 -11.64 26.48
N THR A 241 12.83 -10.97 26.84
CA THR A 241 12.75 -10.20 28.07
C THR A 241 12.90 -11.06 29.34
N PRO A 242 12.22 -12.22 29.49
CA PRO A 242 12.49 -13.12 30.61
C PRO A 242 13.93 -13.63 30.64
N ALA A 243 14.49 -14.00 29.48
CA ALA A 243 15.88 -14.50 29.42
C ALA A 243 16.88 -13.45 29.92
N VAL A 244 16.68 -12.19 29.56
CA VAL A 244 17.48 -11.05 30.04
C VAL A 244 17.31 -10.83 31.52
N CYS A 245 16.11 -10.90 32.08
CA CYS A 245 15.88 -10.77 33.51
C CYS A 245 16.62 -11.85 34.32
N TYR A 246 16.54 -13.09 33.87
CA TYR A 246 17.27 -14.21 34.49
C TYR A 246 18.78 -14.04 34.32
N GLY A 247 19.25 -13.56 33.16
CA GLY A 247 20.66 -13.23 32.94
C GLY A 247 21.19 -12.15 33.88
N ALA A 248 20.43 -11.08 34.06
CA ALA A 248 20.76 -10.01 34.99
C ALA A 248 20.78 -10.51 36.45
N LEU A 249 19.81 -11.34 36.83
CA LEU A 249 19.79 -11.95 38.17
C LEU A 249 21.01 -12.86 38.40
N ALA A 250 21.35 -13.67 37.38
CA ALA A 250 22.56 -14.50 37.44
C ALA A 250 23.82 -13.66 37.54
N LEU A 251 23.93 -12.54 36.81
CA LEU A 251 25.03 -11.60 36.86
C LEU A 251 25.15 -10.91 38.22
N ALA A 252 24.02 -10.63 38.89
CA ALA A 252 24.00 -10.03 40.22
C ALA A 252 24.46 -11.01 41.34
N ILE A 253 24.20 -12.32 41.18
CA ILE A 253 24.35 -13.31 42.25
C ILE A 253 25.59 -14.21 42.07
N ILE A 254 25.79 -14.76 40.85
CA ILE A 254 26.80 -15.79 40.61
C ILE A 254 28.24 -15.27 40.85
N PRO A 255 28.66 -14.13 40.25
CA PRO A 255 30.04 -13.68 40.42
C PRO A 255 30.40 -13.28 41.86
N PRO A 256 29.52 -12.58 42.65
CA PRO A 256 29.80 -12.35 44.08
C PRO A 256 30.01 -13.65 44.86
N ILE A 257 29.18 -14.67 44.63
CA ILE A 257 29.31 -15.96 45.31
C ILE A 257 30.63 -16.65 44.93
N VAL A 258 30.99 -16.65 43.64
CA VAL A 258 32.27 -17.22 43.17
C VAL A 258 33.45 -16.50 43.79
N LEU A 259 33.43 -15.14 43.91
CA LEU A 259 34.46 -14.38 44.56
C LEU A 259 34.59 -14.75 46.05
N LEU A 260 33.45 -14.94 46.76
CA LEU A 260 33.45 -15.42 48.15
C LEU A 260 34.10 -16.81 48.29
N ILE A 261 33.74 -17.74 47.41
CA ILE A 261 34.34 -19.11 47.41
C ILE A 261 35.85 -19.03 47.14
N MET A 262 36.31 -18.06 46.32
CA MET A 262 37.72 -17.82 46.03
C MET A 262 38.45 -17.04 47.16
N GLY A 263 37.76 -16.72 48.24
CA GLY A 263 38.34 -15.93 49.38
C GLY A 263 38.55 -14.46 49.04
N LYS A 264 37.88 -13.91 48.01
CA LYS A 264 37.96 -12.51 47.62
C LYS A 264 36.72 -11.73 48.10
N PRO A 265 36.80 -10.39 48.22
CA PRO A 265 35.63 -9.56 48.54
C PRO A 265 34.52 -9.77 47.51
N ALA A 266 33.29 -9.92 47.95
CA ALA A 266 32.12 -10.25 47.07
C ALA A 266 31.72 -9.14 46.11
N MET A 267 32.03 -7.88 46.42
CA MET A 267 31.73 -6.68 45.60
C MET A 267 30.27 -6.62 45.13
N TRP A 268 29.31 -6.92 46.03
CA TRP A 268 27.88 -6.98 45.71
C TRP A 268 27.37 -5.72 45.00
N GLY A 269 27.77 -4.53 45.45
CA GLY A 269 27.36 -3.26 44.85
C GLY A 269 27.71 -3.18 43.36
N ASP A 270 28.95 -3.51 43.01
CA ASP A 270 29.43 -3.44 41.62
C ASP A 270 28.71 -4.44 40.73
N TRP A 271 28.47 -5.66 41.20
CA TRP A 271 27.78 -6.68 40.41
C TRP A 271 26.29 -6.39 40.25
N ILE A 272 25.65 -5.83 41.28
CA ILE A 272 24.26 -5.36 41.19
C ILE A 272 24.17 -4.17 40.20
N TYR A 273 25.10 -3.21 40.26
CA TYR A 273 25.15 -2.09 39.30
C TYR A 273 25.33 -2.59 37.88
N ARG A 274 26.21 -3.55 37.61
CA ARG A 274 26.39 -4.18 36.31
C ARG A 274 25.10 -4.87 35.83
N ALA A 275 24.42 -5.58 36.73
CA ALA A 275 23.16 -6.24 36.42
C ALA A 275 22.05 -5.23 36.08
N LEU A 276 21.96 -4.09 36.77
CA LEU A 276 21.03 -3.02 36.49
C LEU A 276 21.33 -2.34 35.13
N THR A 277 22.61 -2.06 34.88
CA THR A 277 23.07 -1.55 33.58
C THR A 277 22.73 -2.52 32.44
N PHE A 278 22.94 -3.82 32.65
CA PHE A 278 22.57 -4.88 31.71
C PHE A 278 21.07 -4.89 31.43
N LEU A 279 20.20 -4.69 32.43
CA LEU A 279 18.75 -4.58 32.25
C LEU A 279 18.37 -3.38 31.38
N VAL A 280 18.96 -2.21 31.61
CA VAL A 280 18.69 -1.00 30.80
C VAL A 280 19.08 -1.20 29.34
N ILE A 281 20.28 -1.74 29.08
CA ILE A 281 20.77 -2.01 27.72
C ILE A 281 19.83 -2.96 26.98
N SER A 282 19.21 -3.89 27.69
CA SER A 282 18.48 -5.01 27.09
C SER A 282 17.11 -4.67 26.54
N CYS A 283 16.56 -3.47 26.76
CA CYS A 283 15.24 -3.11 26.20
C CYS A 283 15.24 -3.19 24.67
N PRO A 284 14.37 -3.99 24.02
CA PRO A 284 14.32 -4.07 22.56
C PRO A 284 13.56 -2.90 21.90
N CYS A 285 13.49 -1.72 22.57
CA CYS A 285 12.66 -0.58 22.19
C CYS A 285 12.87 -0.14 20.73
N ALA A 286 14.13 -0.07 20.27
CA ALA A 286 14.46 0.32 18.90
C ALA A 286 13.82 -0.60 17.86
N LEU A 287 13.77 -1.92 18.09
CA LEU A 287 13.20 -2.90 17.16
C LEU A 287 11.68 -2.86 17.17
N VAL A 288 11.08 -2.87 18.36
CA VAL A 288 9.62 -2.90 18.55
C VAL A 288 8.94 -1.70 17.90
N ILE A 289 9.65 -0.56 17.80
CA ILE A 289 9.12 0.69 17.28
C ILE A 289 9.46 0.88 15.81
N SER A 290 10.74 0.71 15.44
CA SER A 290 11.21 1.09 14.10
C SER A 290 10.67 0.16 13.00
N ILE A 291 10.40 -1.11 13.30
CA ILE A 291 9.93 -2.06 12.29
C ILE A 291 8.50 -1.77 11.86
N PRO A 292 7.49 -1.69 12.75
CA PRO A 292 6.15 -1.27 12.35
C PRO A 292 6.14 0.11 11.69
N LEU A 293 6.94 1.06 12.21
CA LEU A 293 7.04 2.39 11.64
C LEU A 293 7.60 2.38 10.20
N SER A 294 8.58 1.50 9.90
CA SER A 294 9.10 1.33 8.54
C SER A 294 8.03 0.84 7.57
N PHE A 295 7.21 -0.13 7.99
CA PHE A 295 6.09 -0.63 7.19
C PHE A 295 5.02 0.44 6.99
N PHE A 296 4.60 1.14 8.05
CA PHE A 296 3.65 2.25 7.92
C PHE A 296 4.16 3.35 6.98
N ALA A 297 5.44 3.71 7.11
CA ALA A 297 6.06 4.68 6.21
C ALA A 297 6.14 4.16 4.77
N GLY A 298 6.41 2.86 4.57
CA GLY A 298 6.43 2.20 3.27
C GLY A 298 5.06 2.17 2.59
N ILE A 299 4.00 1.80 3.34
CA ILE A 299 2.61 1.80 2.87
C ILE A 299 2.18 3.23 2.50
N GLY A 300 2.44 4.21 3.38
CA GLY A 300 2.16 5.61 3.10
C GLY A 300 2.91 6.15 1.89
N GLY A 301 4.19 5.78 1.73
CA GLY A 301 4.98 6.10 0.54
C GLY A 301 4.43 5.48 -0.74
N ALA A 302 3.95 4.24 -0.70
CA ALA A 302 3.30 3.55 -1.81
C ALA A 302 1.97 4.23 -2.20
N SER A 303 1.14 4.54 -1.22
CA SER A 303 -0.13 5.23 -1.41
C SER A 303 0.05 6.59 -2.08
N ASN A 304 1.08 7.37 -1.71
CA ASN A 304 1.46 8.63 -2.37
C ASN A 304 1.85 8.48 -3.85
N GLN A 305 2.07 7.25 -4.32
CA GLN A 305 2.35 6.93 -5.71
C GLN A 305 1.18 6.23 -6.39
N GLY A 306 -0.02 6.26 -5.79
CA GLY A 306 -1.21 5.61 -6.30
C GLY A 306 -1.18 4.07 -6.18
N VAL A 307 -0.40 3.54 -5.23
CA VAL A 307 -0.32 2.10 -4.95
C VAL A 307 -0.85 1.83 -3.55
N LEU A 308 -2.06 1.30 -3.44
CA LEU A 308 -2.68 0.93 -2.17
C LEU A 308 -2.30 -0.48 -1.76
N VAL A 309 -1.68 -0.62 -0.60
CA VAL A 309 -1.27 -1.92 -0.04
C VAL A 309 -2.12 -2.23 1.19
N LYS A 310 -2.84 -3.34 1.17
CA LYS A 310 -3.80 -3.73 2.22
C LYS A 310 -3.17 -4.25 3.52
N GLY A 311 -1.84 -4.32 3.60
CA GLY A 311 -1.17 -4.77 4.83
C GLY A 311 0.34 -4.86 4.72
N SER A 312 1.03 -4.81 5.86
CA SER A 312 2.49 -4.92 5.92
C SER A 312 3.00 -6.30 5.46
N ASN A 313 2.20 -7.36 5.65
CA ASN A 313 2.50 -8.71 5.16
C ASN A 313 2.58 -8.75 3.62
N TYR A 314 1.73 -8.00 2.92
CA TYR A 314 1.74 -7.93 1.45
C TYR A 314 2.95 -7.15 0.95
N LEU A 315 3.34 -6.06 1.64
CA LEU A 315 4.55 -5.32 1.30
C LEU A 315 5.80 -6.19 1.47
N GLU A 316 5.86 -6.99 2.55
CA GLU A 316 6.96 -7.94 2.78
C GLU A 316 7.01 -9.03 1.71
N THR A 317 5.86 -9.58 1.33
CA THR A 317 5.74 -10.61 0.29
C THR A 317 6.11 -10.06 -1.09
N LEU A 318 5.65 -8.83 -1.41
CA LEU A 318 5.95 -8.15 -2.67
C LEU A 318 7.45 -7.92 -2.88
N ALA A 319 8.20 -7.64 -1.80
CA ALA A 319 9.65 -7.49 -1.90
C ALA A 319 10.37 -8.76 -2.40
N GLN A 320 9.79 -9.94 -2.14
CA GLN A 320 10.33 -11.25 -2.52
C GLN A 320 9.85 -11.72 -3.90
N THR A 321 9.10 -10.90 -4.65
CA THR A 321 8.56 -11.25 -5.95
C THR A 321 9.66 -11.56 -6.96
N LYS A 322 9.50 -12.70 -7.65
CA LYS A 322 10.34 -13.19 -8.74
C LYS A 322 9.54 -13.54 -9.98
N TYR A 323 8.26 -13.88 -9.82
CA TYR A 323 7.33 -14.23 -10.89
C TYR A 323 6.23 -13.18 -10.97
N VAL A 324 6.00 -12.64 -12.17
CA VAL A 324 4.86 -11.74 -12.42
C VAL A 324 4.04 -12.31 -13.56
N VAL A 325 2.79 -12.58 -13.27
CA VAL A 325 1.80 -13.15 -14.19
C VAL A 325 0.76 -12.07 -14.48
N PHE A 326 0.52 -11.80 -15.73
CA PHE A 326 -0.43 -10.77 -16.18
C PHE A 326 -1.64 -11.42 -16.84
N ASP A 327 -2.82 -10.92 -16.56
CA ASP A 327 -3.89 -11.01 -17.55
C ASP A 327 -3.57 -10.12 -18.76
N LYS A 328 -4.11 -10.42 -19.93
CA LYS A 328 -3.91 -9.59 -21.11
C LYS A 328 -4.88 -8.40 -21.11
N THR A 329 -6.18 -8.72 -21.15
CA THR A 329 -7.26 -7.75 -21.42
C THR A 329 -7.51 -6.86 -20.20
N GLY A 330 -7.61 -5.55 -20.38
CA GLY A 330 -7.78 -4.61 -19.26
C GLY A 330 -6.54 -4.41 -18.39
N THR A 331 -5.52 -5.27 -18.48
CA THR A 331 -4.28 -5.24 -17.69
C THR A 331 -3.09 -4.71 -18.49
N MET A 332 -2.70 -5.41 -19.55
CA MET A 332 -1.62 -4.99 -20.45
C MET A 332 -2.16 -4.25 -21.67
N THR A 333 -3.44 -4.41 -21.93
CA THR A 333 -4.21 -3.70 -22.96
C THR A 333 -5.31 -2.86 -22.31
N GLN A 334 -5.88 -1.94 -23.08
CA GLN A 334 -6.91 -1.03 -22.57
C GLN A 334 -8.29 -1.70 -22.42
N GLY A 335 -8.49 -2.92 -22.98
CA GLY A 335 -9.80 -3.53 -23.11
C GLY A 335 -10.71 -2.81 -24.10
N VAL A 336 -10.14 -1.89 -24.88
CA VAL A 336 -10.83 -1.15 -25.93
C VAL A 336 -10.37 -1.69 -27.27
N PHE A 337 -11.36 -2.11 -28.06
CA PHE A 337 -11.12 -2.62 -29.39
C PHE A 337 -11.15 -1.47 -30.40
N GLU A 338 -10.15 -1.38 -31.25
CA GLU A 338 -10.10 -0.43 -32.34
C GLU A 338 -9.86 -1.12 -33.68
N VAL A 339 -10.34 -0.48 -34.76
CA VAL A 339 -10.02 -0.90 -36.10
C VAL A 339 -8.56 -0.62 -36.40
N SER A 340 -7.76 -1.69 -36.52
CA SER A 340 -6.29 -1.62 -36.73
C SER A 340 -5.90 -1.77 -38.19
N GLY A 341 -6.82 -2.22 -39.03
CA GLY A 341 -6.59 -2.34 -40.49
C GLY A 341 -7.86 -2.66 -41.25
N ILE A 342 -7.88 -2.27 -42.51
CA ILE A 342 -8.94 -2.55 -43.45
C ILE A 342 -8.30 -3.14 -44.70
N HIS A 343 -8.80 -4.28 -45.13
CA HIS A 343 -8.32 -4.97 -46.29
C HIS A 343 -9.53 -5.28 -47.21
N HIS A 344 -9.52 -4.73 -48.38
CA HIS A 344 -10.62 -4.86 -49.35
C HIS A 344 -10.09 -5.13 -50.74
N ASN A 345 -10.98 -5.62 -51.65
CA ASN A 345 -10.63 -5.91 -53.02
C ASN A 345 -10.95 -4.74 -53.95
N GLU A 346 -12.15 -4.14 -53.84
CA GLU A 346 -12.65 -3.15 -54.81
C GLU A 346 -13.46 -2.00 -54.18
N MET A 347 -13.60 -1.97 -52.84
CA MET A 347 -14.43 -0.99 -52.16
C MET A 347 -13.53 -0.02 -51.36
N ALA A 348 -13.91 1.25 -51.28
CA ALA A 348 -13.21 2.22 -50.44
C ALA A 348 -13.34 1.90 -48.94
N ASP A 349 -12.26 2.10 -48.18
CA ASP A 349 -12.20 1.86 -46.74
C ASP A 349 -13.35 2.50 -45.98
N GLU A 350 -13.64 3.77 -46.28
CA GLU A 350 -14.73 4.54 -45.66
C GLU A 350 -16.09 3.89 -45.85
N LYS A 351 -16.32 3.31 -47.05
CA LYS A 351 -17.60 2.66 -47.38
C LYS A 351 -17.73 1.30 -46.70
N LEU A 352 -16.63 0.56 -46.57
CA LEU A 352 -16.61 -0.72 -45.88
C LEU A 352 -16.90 -0.54 -44.39
N ILE A 353 -16.27 0.47 -43.74
CA ILE A 353 -16.55 0.84 -42.34
C ILE A 353 -17.98 1.32 -42.17
N GLU A 354 -18.53 2.17 -43.10
CA GLU A 354 -19.91 2.63 -43.04
C GLU A 354 -20.88 1.46 -43.01
N TYR A 355 -20.72 0.52 -43.95
CA TYR A 355 -21.57 -0.66 -44.01
C TYR A 355 -21.45 -1.55 -42.78
N ALA A 356 -20.24 -1.76 -42.27
CA ALA A 356 -20.01 -2.52 -41.06
C ALA A 356 -20.67 -1.87 -39.83
N ALA A 357 -20.47 -0.57 -39.64
CA ALA A 357 -21.02 0.18 -38.50
C ALA A 357 -22.56 0.24 -38.53
N LEU A 358 -23.15 0.41 -39.74
CA LEU A 358 -24.61 0.41 -39.90
C LEU A 358 -25.19 -1.00 -39.69
N ALA A 359 -24.60 -2.06 -40.25
CA ALA A 359 -25.07 -3.44 -40.05
C ALA A 359 -25.05 -3.83 -38.56
N GLU A 360 -24.05 -3.40 -37.81
CA GLU A 360 -23.85 -3.69 -36.39
C GLU A 360 -24.50 -2.64 -35.44
N CYS A 361 -25.39 -1.78 -35.97
CA CYS A 361 -25.94 -0.63 -35.22
C CYS A 361 -26.83 -1.01 -34.02
N SER A 362 -27.33 -2.22 -33.96
CA SER A 362 -28.21 -2.72 -32.91
C SER A 362 -27.50 -3.62 -31.90
N SER A 363 -26.26 -4.01 -32.17
CA SER A 363 -25.48 -4.87 -31.30
C SER A 363 -24.73 -4.06 -30.22
N SER A 364 -24.75 -4.55 -29.00
CA SER A 364 -23.98 -3.99 -27.87
C SER A 364 -22.58 -4.59 -27.73
N HIS A 365 -22.21 -5.49 -28.65
CA HIS A 365 -20.94 -6.19 -28.61
C HIS A 365 -19.76 -5.20 -28.73
N PRO A 366 -18.62 -5.38 -27.98
CA PRO A 366 -17.47 -4.48 -28.09
C PRO A 366 -16.92 -4.28 -29.50
N ILE A 367 -16.95 -5.33 -30.34
CA ILE A 367 -16.57 -5.26 -31.74
C ILE A 367 -17.48 -4.31 -32.52
N SER A 368 -18.79 -4.37 -32.27
CA SER A 368 -19.77 -3.50 -32.92
C SER A 368 -19.56 -2.03 -32.56
N LYS A 369 -19.29 -1.76 -31.29
CA LYS A 369 -18.93 -0.41 -30.82
C LYS A 369 -17.65 0.11 -31.48
N SER A 370 -16.65 -0.76 -31.64
CA SER A 370 -15.38 -0.43 -32.30
C SER A 370 -15.65 0.00 -33.78
N LEU A 371 -16.48 -0.72 -34.50
CA LEU A 371 -16.86 -0.38 -35.88
C LEU A 371 -17.63 0.96 -35.96
N GLN A 372 -18.57 1.17 -35.03
CA GLN A 372 -19.32 2.43 -34.92
C GLN A 372 -18.43 3.62 -34.60
N ASN A 373 -17.48 3.44 -33.69
CA ASN A 373 -16.49 4.48 -33.33
C ASN A 373 -15.56 4.80 -34.52
N ALA A 374 -15.11 3.78 -35.25
CA ALA A 374 -14.28 3.97 -36.44
C ALA A 374 -15.01 4.71 -37.57
N TYR A 375 -16.35 4.52 -37.72
CA TYR A 375 -17.15 5.28 -38.63
C TYR A 375 -17.22 6.77 -38.27
N GLY A 376 -17.23 7.12 -36.98
CA GLY A 376 -17.10 8.50 -36.47
C GLY A 376 -18.23 9.46 -36.83
N LYS A 377 -19.33 8.96 -37.42
CA LYS A 377 -20.51 9.75 -37.78
C LYS A 377 -21.76 9.21 -37.07
N PRO A 378 -22.78 10.04 -36.87
CA PRO A 378 -24.04 9.58 -36.27
C PRO A 378 -24.63 8.40 -37.06
N ILE A 379 -25.04 7.36 -36.35
CA ILE A 379 -25.66 6.17 -36.95
C ILE A 379 -27.13 6.48 -37.24
N ASP A 380 -27.50 6.57 -38.53
CA ASP A 380 -28.90 6.68 -38.96
C ASP A 380 -29.51 5.29 -39.08
N ARG A 381 -30.27 4.89 -38.08
CA ARG A 381 -30.93 3.58 -38.03
C ARG A 381 -32.03 3.41 -39.08
N ASN A 382 -32.57 4.50 -39.64
CA ASN A 382 -33.61 4.43 -40.69
C ASN A 382 -33.05 3.86 -42.00
N ARG A 383 -31.76 3.88 -42.20
CA ARG A 383 -31.08 3.30 -43.36
C ARG A 383 -30.93 1.78 -43.28
N VAL A 384 -31.25 1.17 -42.12
CA VAL A 384 -30.99 -0.24 -41.86
C VAL A 384 -32.31 -0.98 -41.66
N THR A 385 -32.50 -2.04 -42.42
CA THR A 385 -33.66 -2.94 -42.32
C THR A 385 -33.21 -4.40 -42.26
N ASP A 386 -34.15 -5.30 -41.94
CA ASP A 386 -33.94 -6.76 -41.95
C ASP A 386 -32.67 -7.21 -41.19
N ILE A 387 -32.49 -6.72 -39.98
CA ILE A 387 -31.35 -7.09 -39.15
C ILE A 387 -31.55 -8.50 -38.57
N GLU A 388 -30.67 -9.42 -38.91
CA GLU A 388 -30.61 -10.78 -38.37
C GLU A 388 -29.26 -11.01 -37.69
N GLU A 389 -29.26 -11.13 -36.37
CA GLU A 389 -28.08 -11.49 -35.60
C GLU A 389 -27.96 -13.01 -35.51
N ILE A 390 -26.84 -13.55 -35.99
CA ILE A 390 -26.51 -14.97 -35.93
C ILE A 390 -25.49 -15.21 -34.83
N SER A 391 -25.99 -15.67 -33.69
CA SER A 391 -25.17 -15.85 -32.49
C SER A 391 -23.87 -16.60 -32.77
N GLY A 392 -22.72 -16.00 -32.33
CA GLY A 392 -21.40 -16.55 -32.54
C GLY A 392 -20.85 -16.53 -33.96
N ASN A 393 -21.58 -15.91 -34.93
CA ASN A 393 -21.15 -15.81 -36.32
C ASN A 393 -21.06 -14.37 -36.84
N GLY A 394 -22.02 -13.51 -36.53
CA GLY A 394 -22.09 -12.13 -37.01
C GLY A 394 -23.51 -11.67 -37.31
N VAL A 395 -23.65 -10.61 -38.10
CA VAL A 395 -24.92 -9.94 -38.42
C VAL A 395 -25.13 -9.89 -39.94
N ILE A 396 -26.36 -10.08 -40.35
CA ILE A 396 -26.82 -9.79 -41.70
C ILE A 396 -27.86 -8.67 -41.61
N ALA A 397 -27.74 -7.63 -42.45
CA ALA A 397 -28.67 -6.51 -42.47
C ALA A 397 -28.77 -5.93 -43.87
N LYS A 398 -29.86 -5.22 -44.17
CA LYS A 398 -29.95 -4.39 -45.37
C LYS A 398 -29.67 -2.95 -45.05
N VAL A 399 -28.66 -2.38 -45.67
CA VAL A 399 -28.26 -0.97 -45.55
C VAL A 399 -28.56 -0.27 -46.87
N ASP A 400 -29.47 0.71 -46.89
CA ASP A 400 -29.93 1.40 -48.09
C ASP A 400 -30.42 0.42 -49.19
N GLY A 401 -31.03 -0.71 -48.80
CA GLY A 401 -31.49 -1.76 -49.68
C GLY A 401 -30.43 -2.76 -50.15
N VAL A 402 -29.15 -2.56 -49.82
CA VAL A 402 -28.02 -3.44 -50.11
C VAL A 402 -27.87 -4.48 -49.01
N SER A 403 -27.74 -5.76 -49.36
CA SER A 403 -27.55 -6.84 -48.36
C SER A 403 -26.10 -6.86 -47.85
N ILE A 404 -25.92 -6.64 -46.57
CA ILE A 404 -24.61 -6.63 -45.90
C ILE A 404 -24.53 -7.79 -44.92
N ALA A 405 -23.45 -8.58 -45.00
CA ALA A 405 -23.11 -9.57 -43.99
C ALA A 405 -21.78 -9.20 -43.36
N ALA A 406 -21.76 -9.00 -42.04
CA ALA A 406 -20.57 -8.69 -41.23
C ALA A 406 -20.37 -9.78 -40.19
N GLY A 407 -19.21 -10.46 -40.15
CA GLY A 407 -18.98 -11.52 -39.17
C GLY A 407 -17.69 -12.30 -39.40
N ASN A 408 -17.57 -13.42 -38.68
CA ASN A 408 -16.38 -14.28 -38.77
C ASN A 408 -16.41 -15.21 -40.00
N ALA A 409 -15.32 -15.98 -40.18
CA ALA A 409 -15.19 -16.94 -41.25
C ALA A 409 -16.32 -18.00 -41.30
N LYS A 410 -16.95 -18.30 -40.14
CA LYS A 410 -18.08 -19.25 -40.09
C LYS A 410 -19.31 -18.69 -40.77
N LEU A 411 -19.56 -17.37 -40.63
CA LEU A 411 -20.64 -16.69 -41.35
C LEU A 411 -20.42 -16.77 -42.84
N MET A 412 -19.24 -16.47 -43.33
CA MET A 412 -18.91 -16.53 -44.76
C MET A 412 -19.12 -17.95 -45.32
N LYS A 413 -18.66 -18.98 -44.63
CA LYS A 413 -18.88 -20.39 -44.99
C LYS A 413 -20.35 -20.75 -45.02
N ARG A 414 -21.15 -20.29 -44.03
CA ARG A 414 -22.60 -20.55 -43.97
C ARG A 414 -23.35 -19.95 -45.16
N LEU A 415 -22.87 -18.78 -45.61
CA LEU A 415 -23.45 -18.07 -46.75
C LEU A 415 -22.90 -18.58 -48.11
N GLY A 416 -21.96 -19.51 -48.11
CA GLY A 416 -21.32 -20.02 -49.33
C GLY A 416 -20.40 -19.01 -50.01
N ILE A 417 -19.92 -18.01 -49.28
CA ILE A 417 -19.08 -16.92 -49.80
C ILE A 417 -17.61 -17.30 -49.62
N SER A 418 -16.84 -17.29 -50.71
CA SER A 418 -15.39 -17.44 -50.65
C SER A 418 -14.78 -16.18 -50.05
N TYR A 419 -13.93 -16.31 -49.03
CA TYR A 419 -13.29 -15.21 -48.32
C TYR A 419 -11.76 -15.36 -48.36
N GLN A 420 -11.06 -14.25 -48.15
CA GLN A 420 -9.61 -14.24 -48.03
C GLN A 420 -9.21 -14.40 -46.58
N GLU A 421 -8.25 -15.30 -46.29
CA GLU A 421 -7.68 -15.44 -44.95
C GLU A 421 -6.80 -14.23 -44.61
N CYS A 422 -7.04 -13.65 -43.46
CA CYS A 422 -6.21 -12.55 -42.95
C CYS A 422 -4.97 -13.09 -42.25
N HIS A 423 -3.81 -12.62 -42.67
CA HIS A 423 -2.54 -12.97 -42.04
C HIS A 423 -2.12 -12.00 -40.92
N HIS A 424 -2.81 -10.92 -40.69
CA HIS A 424 -2.56 -9.98 -39.60
C HIS A 424 -3.16 -10.46 -38.29
N VAL A 425 -2.62 -9.94 -37.18
CA VAL A 425 -3.02 -10.33 -35.84
C VAL A 425 -4.17 -9.44 -35.35
N GLY A 426 -5.27 -10.05 -34.97
CA GLY A 426 -6.49 -9.37 -34.51
C GLY A 426 -7.73 -10.20 -34.73
N THR A 427 -8.88 -9.66 -34.32
CA THR A 427 -10.19 -10.21 -34.63
C THR A 427 -10.59 -9.74 -36.01
N VAL A 428 -10.86 -10.69 -36.92
CA VAL A 428 -11.22 -10.41 -38.30
C VAL A 428 -12.72 -10.39 -38.43
N VAL A 429 -13.28 -9.26 -38.91
CA VAL A 429 -14.66 -9.12 -39.32
C VAL A 429 -14.68 -9.15 -40.85
N HIS A 430 -15.10 -10.28 -41.43
CA HIS A 430 -15.30 -10.41 -42.86
C HIS A 430 -16.58 -9.70 -43.30
N MET A 431 -16.51 -9.03 -44.41
CA MET A 431 -17.62 -8.26 -44.99
C MET A 431 -18.04 -8.84 -46.34
N ALA A 432 -19.33 -9.02 -46.51
CA ALA A 432 -19.90 -9.34 -47.81
C ALA A 432 -21.03 -8.37 -48.17
N VAL A 433 -21.07 -7.96 -49.41
CA VAL A 433 -22.05 -7.01 -49.99
C VAL A 433 -22.75 -7.70 -51.17
N ASP A 434 -24.07 -7.77 -51.10
CA ASP A 434 -24.91 -8.45 -52.09
C ASP A 434 -24.39 -9.86 -52.44
N GLY A 435 -24.00 -10.63 -51.42
CA GLY A 435 -23.54 -12.00 -51.58
C GLY A 435 -22.11 -12.15 -52.13
N LYS A 436 -21.39 -11.06 -52.37
CA LYS A 436 -19.98 -11.08 -52.79
C LYS A 436 -19.07 -10.63 -51.67
N TYR A 437 -17.91 -11.27 -51.56
CA TYR A 437 -16.90 -10.87 -50.58
C TYR A 437 -16.36 -9.48 -50.91
N ALA A 438 -16.47 -8.55 -49.95
CA ALA A 438 -16.05 -7.15 -50.11
C ALA A 438 -14.71 -6.86 -49.44
N GLY A 439 -14.30 -7.66 -48.42
CA GLY A 439 -13.07 -7.46 -47.70
C GLY A 439 -13.19 -7.87 -46.23
N HIS A 440 -12.27 -7.45 -45.43
CA HIS A 440 -12.33 -7.66 -43.98
C HIS A 440 -11.75 -6.47 -43.20
N ILE A 441 -12.25 -6.30 -42.00
CA ILE A 441 -11.84 -5.29 -41.05
C ILE A 441 -11.12 -6.01 -39.91
N LEU A 442 -9.91 -5.56 -39.59
CA LEU A 442 -9.11 -6.08 -38.50
C LEU A 442 -9.33 -5.23 -37.26
N ILE A 443 -9.68 -5.87 -36.17
CA ILE A 443 -9.94 -5.22 -34.90
C ILE A 443 -8.94 -5.79 -33.86
N SER A 444 -8.25 -4.90 -33.17
CA SER A 444 -7.26 -5.26 -32.17
C SER A 444 -7.51 -4.53 -30.86
N ASP A 445 -7.19 -5.19 -29.76
CA ASP A 445 -7.15 -4.58 -28.44
C ASP A 445 -5.88 -3.74 -28.31
N ILE A 446 -6.00 -2.51 -27.84
CA ILE A 446 -4.89 -1.54 -27.78
C ILE A 446 -4.01 -1.84 -26.59
N VAL A 447 -2.71 -1.99 -26.83
CA VAL A 447 -1.71 -2.10 -25.75
C VAL A 447 -1.64 -0.80 -24.97
N LYS A 448 -1.65 -0.88 -23.64
CA LYS A 448 -1.54 0.31 -22.78
C LYS A 448 -0.23 1.05 -23.02
N PRO A 449 -0.23 2.39 -22.91
CA PRO A 449 0.99 3.16 -22.82
C PRO A 449 1.88 2.58 -21.72
N HIS A 450 3.21 2.61 -21.92
CA HIS A 450 4.20 2.11 -20.96
C HIS A 450 4.18 0.59 -20.67
N ALA A 451 3.29 -0.23 -21.25
CA ALA A 451 3.25 -1.67 -20.99
C ALA A 451 4.59 -2.36 -21.30
N LYS A 452 5.21 -2.04 -22.45
CA LYS A 452 6.52 -2.55 -22.83
C LYS A 452 7.64 -2.07 -21.88
N GLU A 453 7.60 -0.80 -21.49
CA GLU A 453 8.54 -0.23 -20.53
C GLU A 453 8.40 -0.87 -19.15
N ALA A 454 7.17 -1.15 -18.72
CA ALA A 454 6.90 -1.84 -17.46
C ALA A 454 7.57 -3.21 -17.40
N ILE A 455 7.49 -4.01 -18.48
CA ILE A 455 8.17 -5.32 -18.56
C ILE A 455 9.70 -5.14 -18.49
N ALA A 456 10.25 -4.15 -19.15
CA ALA A 456 11.70 -3.85 -19.10
C ALA A 456 12.13 -3.45 -17.67
N GLU A 457 11.36 -2.58 -17.01
CA GLU A 457 11.63 -2.15 -15.62
C GLU A 457 11.48 -3.30 -14.61
N LEU A 458 10.54 -4.22 -14.81
CA LEU A 458 10.41 -5.43 -13.99
C LEU A 458 11.66 -6.32 -14.10
N LYS A 459 12.17 -6.52 -15.32
CA LYS A 459 13.43 -7.26 -15.53
C LYS A 459 14.61 -6.59 -14.83
N LYS A 460 14.76 -5.27 -14.95
CA LYS A 460 15.77 -4.49 -14.21
C LYS A 460 15.58 -4.61 -12.69
N ALA A 461 14.35 -4.65 -12.23
CA ALA A 461 14.04 -4.90 -10.82
C ALA A 461 14.32 -6.36 -10.38
N GLY A 462 14.87 -7.22 -11.24
CA GLY A 462 15.27 -8.58 -10.91
C GLY A 462 14.10 -9.57 -10.80
N ILE A 463 13.02 -9.34 -11.58
CA ILE A 463 12.01 -10.34 -11.85
C ILE A 463 12.60 -11.35 -12.82
N THR A 464 12.50 -12.62 -12.46
CA THR A 464 13.11 -13.72 -13.21
C THR A 464 12.17 -14.28 -14.27
N LYS A 465 10.85 -14.17 -14.06
CA LYS A 465 9.85 -14.73 -14.94
C LYS A 465 8.66 -13.79 -15.11
N THR A 466 8.34 -13.48 -16.37
CA THR A 466 7.14 -12.74 -16.77
C THR A 466 6.27 -13.65 -17.63
N VAL A 467 4.99 -13.78 -17.28
CA VAL A 467 4.04 -14.68 -17.93
C VAL A 467 2.77 -13.92 -18.28
N MET A 468 2.16 -14.19 -19.41
CA MET A 468 0.86 -13.65 -19.78
C MET A 468 -0.15 -14.79 -19.91
N LEU A 469 -1.34 -14.62 -19.34
CA LEU A 469 -2.49 -15.52 -19.47
C LEU A 469 -3.58 -14.81 -20.28
N THR A 470 -4.17 -15.50 -21.24
CA THR A 470 -5.25 -14.92 -22.07
C THR A 470 -6.20 -15.98 -22.61
N GLY A 471 -7.45 -15.60 -22.84
CA GLY A 471 -8.43 -16.40 -23.58
C GLY A 471 -8.30 -16.28 -25.11
N ASP A 472 -7.44 -15.39 -25.60
CA ASP A 472 -7.24 -15.18 -27.04
C ASP A 472 -6.62 -16.39 -27.73
N SER A 473 -6.74 -16.41 -29.06
CA SER A 473 -6.05 -17.41 -29.89
C SER A 473 -4.53 -17.32 -29.73
N LYS A 474 -3.88 -18.46 -29.85
CA LYS A 474 -2.42 -18.58 -29.68
C LYS A 474 -1.65 -17.54 -30.51
N ARG A 475 -2.07 -17.30 -31.76
CA ARG A 475 -1.39 -16.36 -32.65
C ARG A 475 -1.41 -14.91 -32.14
N VAL A 476 -2.55 -14.46 -31.62
CA VAL A 476 -2.70 -13.11 -31.04
C VAL A 476 -1.87 -12.99 -29.77
N ALA A 477 -1.93 -14.01 -28.92
CA ALA A 477 -1.21 -14.05 -27.67
C ALA A 477 0.32 -14.02 -27.85
N ASP A 478 0.84 -14.85 -28.76
CA ASP A 478 2.28 -14.92 -29.07
C ASP A 478 2.81 -13.60 -29.61
N GLN A 479 2.05 -12.89 -30.49
CA GLN A 479 2.44 -11.60 -31.03
C GLN A 479 2.50 -10.53 -29.94
N VAL A 480 1.45 -10.40 -29.13
CA VAL A 480 1.40 -9.41 -28.04
C VAL A 480 2.52 -9.66 -27.03
N ALA A 481 2.79 -10.92 -26.68
CA ALA A 481 3.86 -11.28 -25.78
C ALA A 481 5.25 -10.90 -26.34
N ALA A 482 5.47 -11.14 -27.63
CA ALA A 482 6.71 -10.76 -28.32
C ALA A 482 6.91 -9.24 -28.36
N ASP A 483 5.86 -8.47 -28.68
CA ASP A 483 5.89 -7.02 -28.76
C ASP A 483 6.20 -6.36 -27.41
N LEU A 484 5.63 -6.93 -26.33
CA LEU A 484 5.87 -6.49 -24.95
C LEU A 484 7.18 -7.03 -24.37
N GLY A 485 7.75 -8.08 -24.95
CA GLY A 485 8.95 -8.76 -24.43
C GLY A 485 8.66 -9.64 -23.22
N ILE A 486 7.45 -10.21 -23.10
CA ILE A 486 7.06 -11.19 -22.08
C ILE A 486 7.68 -12.54 -22.42
N GLN A 487 8.12 -13.30 -21.42
CA GLN A 487 8.91 -14.52 -21.61
C GLN A 487 8.06 -15.75 -21.95
N GLU A 488 6.92 -15.89 -21.30
CA GLU A 488 6.00 -17.01 -21.50
C GLU A 488 4.57 -16.52 -21.71
N VAL A 489 3.82 -17.20 -22.55
CA VAL A 489 2.40 -16.91 -22.77
C VAL A 489 1.61 -18.19 -22.83
N TYR A 490 0.41 -18.16 -22.24
CA TYR A 490 -0.58 -19.21 -22.30
C TYR A 490 -1.87 -18.64 -22.85
N SER A 491 -2.33 -19.19 -23.96
CA SER A 491 -3.48 -18.74 -24.73
C SER A 491 -4.66 -19.71 -24.64
N GLU A 492 -5.82 -19.28 -25.13
CA GLU A 492 -7.04 -20.08 -25.23
C GLU A 492 -7.54 -20.61 -23.87
N LEU A 493 -7.24 -19.87 -22.79
CA LEU A 493 -7.59 -20.25 -21.43
C LEU A 493 -8.99 -19.81 -21.06
N LEU A 494 -9.76 -20.72 -20.49
CA LEU A 494 -10.97 -20.38 -19.74
C LEU A 494 -10.61 -19.83 -18.34
N PRO A 495 -11.53 -19.17 -17.64
CA PRO A 495 -11.24 -18.64 -16.29
C PRO A 495 -10.71 -19.68 -15.30
N ALA A 496 -11.25 -20.91 -15.32
CA ALA A 496 -10.77 -22.00 -14.48
C ALA A 496 -9.34 -22.46 -14.84
N ASP A 497 -9.00 -22.43 -16.15
CA ASP A 497 -7.67 -22.80 -16.62
C ASP A 497 -6.61 -21.80 -16.18
N LYS A 498 -6.97 -20.50 -16.08
CA LYS A 498 -6.07 -19.45 -15.54
C LYS A 498 -5.68 -19.77 -14.09
N VAL A 499 -6.66 -20.17 -13.25
CA VAL A 499 -6.40 -20.57 -11.86
C VAL A 499 -5.45 -21.76 -11.81
N SER A 500 -5.76 -22.81 -12.56
CA SER A 500 -4.93 -24.02 -12.62
C SER A 500 -3.51 -23.73 -13.09
N LYS A 501 -3.35 -22.82 -14.05
CA LYS A 501 -2.03 -22.40 -14.54
C LYS A 501 -1.23 -21.62 -13.48
N VAL A 502 -1.87 -20.75 -12.73
CA VAL A 502 -1.22 -20.04 -11.60
C VAL A 502 -0.82 -21.05 -10.52
N GLU A 503 -1.63 -22.05 -10.19
CA GLU A 503 -1.28 -23.13 -9.25
C GLU A 503 -0.09 -23.95 -9.74
N GLU A 504 -0.02 -24.27 -11.01
CA GLU A 504 1.13 -24.93 -11.63
C GLU A 504 2.41 -24.09 -11.47
N LEU A 505 2.33 -22.77 -11.72
CA LEU A 505 3.47 -21.86 -11.53
C LEU A 505 3.87 -21.73 -10.07
N LEU A 506 2.90 -21.71 -9.15
CA LEU A 506 3.14 -21.70 -7.70
C LEU A 506 3.86 -22.96 -7.23
N SER A 507 3.56 -24.11 -7.81
CA SER A 507 4.21 -25.40 -7.46
C SER A 507 5.67 -25.49 -7.94
N LYS A 508 6.04 -24.74 -8.99
CA LYS A 508 7.37 -24.76 -9.60
C LYS A 508 8.38 -23.81 -8.94
N LYS A 509 7.90 -22.83 -8.17
CA LYS A 509 8.76 -21.86 -7.48
C LYS A 509 9.28 -22.38 -6.14
N THR A 510 10.37 -21.82 -5.64
CA THR A 510 10.86 -22.06 -4.28
C THR A 510 10.03 -21.26 -3.26
N GLU A 511 10.06 -21.65 -1.97
CA GLU A 511 9.35 -20.91 -0.91
C GLU A 511 9.78 -19.45 -0.77
N LYS A 512 11.04 -19.14 -1.10
CA LYS A 512 11.61 -17.79 -1.04
C LYS A 512 11.19 -16.91 -2.21
N GLU A 513 10.74 -17.50 -3.29
CA GLU A 513 10.24 -16.79 -4.46
C GLU A 513 8.74 -16.58 -4.35
N LYS A 514 8.26 -15.41 -4.72
CA LYS A 514 6.86 -15.05 -4.67
C LYS A 514 6.33 -14.74 -6.06
N LEU A 515 5.09 -15.15 -6.30
CA LEU A 515 4.35 -14.94 -7.52
C LEU A 515 3.29 -13.87 -7.31
N VAL A 516 3.34 -12.85 -8.16
CA VAL A 516 2.32 -11.81 -8.27
C VAL A 516 1.45 -12.12 -9.48
N PHE A 517 0.13 -12.06 -9.32
CA PHE A 517 -0.81 -12.01 -10.42
C PHE A 517 -1.37 -10.60 -10.54
N VAL A 518 -1.42 -10.08 -11.78
CA VAL A 518 -1.93 -8.75 -12.09
C VAL A 518 -3.11 -8.89 -13.03
N GLY A 519 -4.26 -8.35 -12.67
CA GLY A 519 -5.51 -8.42 -13.44
C GLY A 519 -6.37 -7.17 -13.26
N ASP A 520 -7.44 -7.05 -14.03
CA ASP A 520 -8.43 -5.98 -13.90
C ASP A 520 -9.45 -6.23 -12.77
N GLY A 521 -9.50 -7.45 -12.28
CA GLY A 521 -10.21 -7.88 -11.08
C GLY A 521 -11.65 -8.29 -11.24
N ILE A 522 -12.34 -7.95 -12.32
CA ILE A 522 -13.77 -8.30 -12.50
C ILE A 522 -13.90 -9.80 -12.78
N ASN A 523 -13.12 -10.30 -13.73
CA ASN A 523 -13.14 -11.71 -14.14
C ASN A 523 -12.06 -12.55 -13.46
N ASP A 524 -11.04 -11.91 -12.92
CA ASP A 524 -9.83 -12.55 -12.39
C ASP A 524 -9.80 -12.65 -10.85
N ALA A 525 -10.88 -12.29 -10.15
CA ALA A 525 -10.96 -12.36 -8.68
C ALA A 525 -10.52 -13.72 -8.10
N PRO A 526 -10.91 -14.88 -8.67
CA PRO A 526 -10.41 -16.17 -8.20
C PRO A 526 -8.90 -16.36 -8.37
N VAL A 527 -8.33 -15.81 -9.44
CA VAL A 527 -6.88 -15.90 -9.74
C VAL A 527 -6.09 -14.95 -8.82
N LEU A 528 -6.59 -13.72 -8.63
CA LEU A 528 -6.02 -12.73 -7.71
C LEU A 528 -5.89 -13.29 -6.30
N SER A 529 -6.95 -13.93 -5.80
CA SER A 529 -6.97 -14.52 -4.45
C SER A 529 -6.07 -15.75 -4.31
N ARG A 530 -5.74 -16.43 -5.43
CA ARG A 530 -4.95 -17.66 -5.42
C ARG A 530 -3.43 -17.41 -5.46
N ALA A 531 -2.99 -16.32 -6.05
CA ALA A 531 -1.57 -15.93 -6.11
C ALA A 531 -0.98 -15.66 -4.71
N ASP A 532 0.35 -15.59 -4.58
CA ASP A 532 0.97 -15.10 -3.33
C ASP A 532 0.58 -13.63 -3.07
N ILE A 533 0.39 -12.86 -4.14
CA ILE A 533 -0.16 -11.49 -4.12
C ILE A 533 -0.99 -11.27 -5.37
N GLY A 534 -2.21 -10.79 -5.18
CA GLY A 534 -3.07 -10.24 -6.23
C GLY A 534 -2.91 -8.73 -6.34
N ILE A 535 -2.63 -8.22 -7.54
CA ILE A 535 -2.62 -6.79 -7.85
C ILE A 535 -3.78 -6.49 -8.82
N ALA A 536 -4.70 -5.62 -8.41
CA ALA A 536 -5.74 -5.10 -9.28
C ALA A 536 -5.30 -3.79 -9.93
N MET A 537 -5.54 -3.67 -11.24
CA MET A 537 -5.26 -2.47 -12.03
C MET A 537 -6.53 -1.68 -12.29
N GLY A 538 -6.41 -0.33 -12.31
CA GLY A 538 -7.50 0.57 -12.69
C GLY A 538 -8.76 0.45 -11.81
N ALA A 539 -8.60 0.03 -10.57
CA ALA A 539 -9.69 -0.42 -9.70
C ALA A 539 -10.62 0.69 -9.20
N LEU A 540 -10.47 1.92 -9.65
CA LEU A 540 -11.34 3.04 -9.25
C LEU A 540 -12.82 2.84 -9.64
N GLY A 541 -13.15 1.82 -10.45
CA GLY A 541 -14.52 1.50 -10.86
C GLY A 541 -15.02 0.11 -10.48
N SER A 542 -14.17 -0.80 -9.95
CA SER A 542 -14.57 -2.19 -9.67
C SER A 542 -14.40 -2.56 -8.20
N ASP A 543 -15.52 -2.59 -7.48
CA ASP A 543 -15.55 -2.99 -6.06
C ASP A 543 -15.07 -4.43 -5.85
N ALA A 544 -15.44 -5.35 -6.75
CA ALA A 544 -15.01 -6.74 -6.69
C ALA A 544 -13.48 -6.90 -6.86
N ALA A 545 -12.86 -6.07 -7.69
CA ALA A 545 -11.42 -6.03 -7.86
C ALA A 545 -10.71 -5.54 -6.60
N ILE A 546 -11.23 -4.44 -6.04
CA ILE A 546 -10.71 -3.88 -4.79
C ILE A 546 -10.78 -4.93 -3.68
N GLU A 547 -11.88 -5.67 -3.56
CA GLU A 547 -12.05 -6.65 -2.49
C GLU A 547 -11.12 -7.86 -2.65
N ALA A 548 -10.98 -8.38 -3.86
CA ALA A 548 -10.21 -9.60 -4.15
C ALA A 548 -8.68 -9.41 -4.12
N ALA A 549 -8.18 -8.22 -4.46
CA ALA A 549 -6.74 -7.94 -4.55
C ALA A 549 -6.12 -7.61 -3.19
N ASP A 550 -4.83 -7.89 -3.04
CA ASP A 550 -4.00 -7.51 -1.89
C ASP A 550 -3.37 -6.12 -2.05
N ILE A 551 -3.18 -5.73 -3.30
CA ILE A 551 -2.64 -4.43 -3.72
C ILE A 551 -3.52 -3.90 -4.84
N VAL A 552 -3.81 -2.60 -4.80
CA VAL A 552 -4.64 -1.92 -5.78
C VAL A 552 -3.83 -0.78 -6.40
N LEU A 553 -3.72 -0.77 -7.73
CA LEU A 553 -3.19 0.37 -8.47
C LEU A 553 -4.35 1.30 -8.81
N MET A 554 -4.21 2.56 -8.40
CA MET A 554 -5.28 3.56 -8.50
C MET A 554 -5.51 4.05 -9.93
N ASP A 555 -4.51 3.90 -10.78
CA ASP A 555 -4.56 4.18 -12.21
C ASP A 555 -4.24 2.94 -13.03
N ASP A 556 -4.36 3.11 -14.34
CA ASP A 556 -4.15 2.05 -15.32
C ASP A 556 -2.71 1.94 -15.85
N ASP A 557 -1.71 2.56 -15.18
CA ASP A 557 -0.34 2.53 -15.64
C ASP A 557 0.43 1.27 -15.16
N PRO A 558 0.81 0.34 -16.07
CA PRO A 558 1.58 -0.86 -15.75
C PRO A 558 2.96 -0.57 -15.11
N LEU A 559 3.55 0.61 -15.32
CA LEU A 559 4.82 0.99 -14.69
C LEU A 559 4.76 0.97 -13.16
N LYS A 560 3.58 1.21 -12.58
CA LYS A 560 3.41 1.20 -11.12
C LYS A 560 3.63 -0.16 -10.48
N ILE A 561 3.52 -1.25 -11.23
CA ILE A 561 3.84 -2.59 -10.74
C ILE A 561 5.33 -2.67 -10.36
N SER A 562 6.22 -2.22 -11.26
CA SER A 562 7.66 -2.18 -10.99
C SER A 562 8.00 -1.25 -9.84
N LYS A 563 7.31 -0.12 -9.75
CA LYS A 563 7.47 0.89 -8.68
C LYS A 563 7.04 0.33 -7.32
N ALA A 564 5.91 -0.37 -7.27
CA ALA A 564 5.44 -1.05 -6.06
C ALA A 564 6.47 -2.05 -5.52
N ILE A 565 7.06 -2.88 -6.40
CA ILE A 565 8.10 -3.83 -6.04
C ILE A 565 9.37 -3.12 -5.52
N LYS A 566 9.79 -2.03 -6.17
CA LYS A 566 10.95 -1.24 -5.73
C LYS A 566 10.72 -0.60 -4.36
N ILE A 567 9.52 -0.07 -4.10
CA ILE A 567 9.10 0.48 -2.81
C ILE A 567 9.15 -0.59 -1.72
N ALA A 568 8.56 -1.75 -1.99
CA ALA A 568 8.55 -2.88 -1.08
C ALA A 568 9.98 -3.32 -0.69
N ARG A 569 10.87 -3.46 -1.67
CA ARG A 569 12.28 -3.82 -1.43
C ARG A 569 13.03 -2.77 -0.64
N LYS A 570 12.80 -1.49 -0.90
CA LYS A 570 13.39 -0.39 -0.12
C LYS A 570 12.92 -0.45 1.33
N CYS A 571 11.61 -0.65 1.57
CA CYS A 571 11.05 -0.77 2.91
C CYS A 571 11.70 -1.93 3.67
N ILE A 572 11.76 -3.11 3.08
CA ILE A 572 12.36 -4.29 3.69
C ILE A 572 13.86 -4.11 3.96
N ARG A 573 14.59 -3.46 3.06
CA ARG A 573 16.00 -3.12 3.30
C ARG A 573 16.16 -2.26 4.55
N ILE A 574 15.34 -1.21 4.71
CA ILE A 574 15.36 -0.32 5.88
C ILE A 574 15.01 -1.11 7.16
N VAL A 575 14.03 -2.03 7.09
CA VAL A 575 13.70 -2.92 8.21
C VAL A 575 14.94 -3.74 8.64
N TYR A 576 15.63 -4.38 7.70
CA TYR A 576 16.84 -5.15 8.02
C TYR A 576 18.00 -4.27 8.49
N GLU A 577 18.21 -3.08 7.91
CA GLU A 577 19.19 -2.10 8.38
C GLU A 577 18.95 -1.80 9.87
N ASN A 578 17.71 -1.53 10.27
CA ASN A 578 17.34 -1.27 11.65
C ASN A 578 17.54 -2.49 12.55
N ILE A 579 17.20 -3.69 12.09
CA ILE A 579 17.39 -4.94 12.85
C ILE A 579 18.88 -5.17 13.14
N TYR A 580 19.71 -5.20 12.11
CA TYR A 580 21.14 -5.48 12.28
C TYR A 580 21.86 -4.40 13.09
N PHE A 581 21.53 -3.14 12.85
CA PHE A 581 22.11 -2.01 13.59
C PHE A 581 21.73 -2.08 15.07
N ALA A 582 20.44 -2.22 15.39
CA ALA A 582 19.97 -2.25 16.77
C ALA A 582 20.52 -3.48 17.53
N ILE A 583 20.50 -4.67 16.94
CA ILE A 583 21.04 -5.88 17.56
C ILE A 583 22.56 -5.77 17.74
N GLY A 584 23.28 -5.30 16.72
CA GLY A 584 24.74 -5.17 16.78
C GLY A 584 25.21 -4.25 17.91
N ILE A 585 24.64 -3.06 18.02
CA ILE A 585 24.96 -2.12 19.10
C ILE A 585 24.58 -2.71 20.48
N LYS A 586 23.41 -3.35 20.59
CA LYS A 586 22.96 -3.95 21.86
C LYS A 586 23.88 -5.08 22.32
N VAL A 587 24.25 -6.00 21.44
CA VAL A 587 25.17 -7.09 21.77
C VAL A 587 26.52 -6.53 22.23
N LEU A 588 27.05 -5.54 21.52
CA LEU A 588 28.29 -4.86 21.91
C LEU A 588 28.18 -4.23 23.33
N CYS A 589 27.13 -3.45 23.58
CA CYS A 589 26.92 -2.80 24.87
C CYS A 589 26.65 -3.80 25.99
N LEU A 590 25.96 -4.92 25.75
CA LEU A 590 25.75 -5.98 26.73
C LEU A 590 27.09 -6.64 27.15
N ILE A 591 27.98 -6.92 26.19
CA ILE A 591 29.31 -7.46 26.45
C ILE A 591 30.12 -6.46 27.31
N LEU A 592 30.14 -5.19 26.91
CA LEU A 592 30.83 -4.13 27.66
C LEU A 592 30.24 -3.93 29.06
N GLY A 593 28.92 -4.06 29.22
CA GLY A 593 28.24 -4.00 30.50
C GLY A 593 28.62 -5.17 31.42
N ALA A 594 28.62 -6.40 30.88
CA ALA A 594 29.01 -7.58 31.64
C ALA A 594 30.50 -7.51 32.11
N LEU A 595 31.38 -6.94 31.27
CA LEU A 595 32.78 -6.71 31.60
C LEU A 595 32.98 -5.56 32.62
N GLY A 596 31.95 -4.75 32.90
CA GLY A 596 32.01 -3.60 33.78
C GLY A 596 32.66 -2.36 33.16
N ILE A 597 32.79 -2.33 31.83
CA ILE A 597 33.32 -1.18 31.07
C ILE A 597 32.21 -0.17 30.77
N ALA A 598 31.00 -0.68 30.45
CA ALA A 598 29.84 0.17 30.16
C ALA A 598 29.26 0.72 31.49
N ASN A 599 28.98 2.00 31.48
CA ASN A 599 28.25 2.71 32.52
C ASN A 599 26.78 2.94 32.11
N MET A 600 25.99 3.49 33.02
CA MET A 600 24.56 3.75 32.79
C MET A 600 24.31 4.74 31.64
N TRP A 601 25.20 5.69 31.37
CA TRP A 601 25.10 6.62 30.25
C TRP A 601 25.24 5.93 28.89
N MET A 602 26.16 4.95 28.80
CA MET A 602 26.29 4.10 27.62
C MET A 602 25.05 3.24 27.44
N ALA A 603 24.45 2.75 28.52
CA ALA A 603 23.20 2.00 28.49
C ALA A 603 22.04 2.84 27.93
N ILE A 604 21.89 4.08 28.38
CA ILE A 604 20.90 5.04 27.88
C ILE A 604 21.11 5.28 26.41
N PHE A 605 22.34 5.51 25.96
CA PHE A 605 22.64 5.70 24.53
C PHE A 605 22.29 4.46 23.70
N ALA A 606 22.63 3.28 24.19
CA ALA A 606 22.32 2.01 23.53
C ALA A 606 20.83 1.73 23.42
N ASP A 607 20.00 2.30 24.28
CA ASP A 607 18.54 2.16 24.22
C ASP A 607 17.88 3.32 23.46
N VAL A 608 17.95 4.54 24.01
CA VAL A 608 17.24 5.71 23.48
C VAL A 608 17.91 6.26 22.22
N GLY A 609 19.24 6.34 22.18
CA GLY A 609 19.98 6.86 21.03
C GLY A 609 19.80 5.98 19.79
N VAL A 610 19.93 4.67 19.96
CA VAL A 610 19.74 3.69 18.88
C VAL A 610 18.29 3.71 18.39
N MET A 611 17.32 3.83 19.29
CA MET A 611 15.91 3.94 18.93
C MET A 611 15.66 5.19 18.07
N ILE A 612 16.17 6.36 18.44
CA ILE A 612 16.03 7.60 17.66
C ILE A 612 16.61 7.42 16.26
N ILE A 613 17.80 6.87 16.13
CA ILE A 613 18.45 6.62 14.84
C ILE A 613 17.61 5.65 13.99
N ALA A 614 17.13 4.56 14.58
CA ALA A 614 16.29 3.58 13.88
C ALA A 614 14.95 4.16 13.42
N VAL A 615 14.33 5.04 14.23
CA VAL A 615 13.10 5.77 13.85
C VAL A 615 13.36 6.73 12.70
N LEU A 616 14.45 7.50 12.73
CA LEU A 616 14.83 8.40 11.64
C LEU A 616 15.11 7.62 10.34
N ASN A 617 15.75 6.45 10.45
CA ASN A 617 15.95 5.57 9.29
C ASN A 617 14.62 5.01 8.77
N ALA A 618 13.69 4.62 9.63
CA ALA A 618 12.36 4.13 9.26
C ALA A 618 11.56 5.16 8.42
N ILE A 619 11.64 6.45 8.77
CA ILE A 619 10.97 7.54 8.04
C ILE A 619 11.46 7.65 6.58
N ARG A 620 12.67 7.19 6.26
CA ARG A 620 13.18 7.15 4.86
C ARG A 620 12.33 6.30 3.93
N SER A 621 11.51 5.39 4.46
CA SER A 621 10.54 4.60 3.68
C SER A 621 9.44 5.44 3.05
N LEU A 622 9.15 6.66 3.56
CA LEU A 622 8.20 7.61 2.97
C LEU A 622 8.71 8.24 1.67
N PHE A 623 10.03 8.37 1.51
CA PHE A 623 10.62 9.12 0.39
C PHE A 623 10.83 8.23 -0.83
N VAL A 624 9.77 8.03 -1.62
CA VAL A 624 9.75 7.08 -2.77
C VAL A 624 9.70 7.75 -4.15
N LYS A 625 9.65 9.10 -4.21
CA LYS A 625 9.51 9.85 -5.49
C LYS A 625 10.64 9.60 -6.51
N LYS A 626 11.82 9.13 -6.06
CA LYS A 626 13.00 8.93 -6.91
C LYS A 626 13.28 7.45 -7.24
N LEU A 627 12.33 6.57 -7.00
CA LEU A 627 12.40 5.12 -7.32
C LEU A 627 11.80 4.86 -8.72
#